data_d60067265d9af56ea5d3d5a17dcce2a0
#
_entry.id   d60067265d9af56ea5d3d5a17dcce2a0
#
_cell.length_a   1.000
_cell.length_b   1.000
_cell.length_c   1.000
_cell.angle_alpha   90.00
_cell.angle_beta   90.00
_cell.angle_gamma   90.00
#
_symmetry.space_group_name_H-M   'P 1'
#
loop_
_entity.id
_entity.type
_entity.pdbx_description
1 polymer ?
#
loop_
_entity_poly.entity_id
_entity_poly.type
_entity_poly.pdbx_seq_one_letter_code
_entity_poly.pdbx_strand_id
1 'polypeptide(L)'
;MNNLAARWIRARRLLTGVMMAALAHGVAAHAQEYPAKPVRVVVAFTAGGTTDMLARSVSQQMAQRFKQSFVVDNRPGAGGNIGTEFVVRAPADGYTLLVNSVGPISINQTLYKKLNYDPLTDLVPVVQIADVPNVLVVHPSLPVKNFDEFVAYAKANPGKLNYSSTGVGTSSHLSGFMLTERIGTQATHIPYKGADALNDLLSGRVQFMFATIPSVMAHIQAGKLRALAVSSAKRSRSLPDVPTVAEKGFPGFAAGSWFGFFAPKGTPADVIAKLNQAVNDALPSLQAQMIREGADPVGGSPKQFGDFTRAEYVKWKAVVKASGATVD
;
A
#
# COMPACT_ATOMS: atom_id res chain seq x y z
N MET A 1 28.83 64.13 -51.47
CA MET A 1 29.30 62.80 -50.99
C MET A 1 28.69 62.31 -49.67
N ASN A 2 27.50 62.80 -49.26
CA ASN A 2 27.00 62.51 -47.88
C ASN A 2 25.76 61.57 -47.78
N ASN A 3 25.35 60.92 -48.86
CA ASN A 3 24.11 60.10 -48.79
C ASN A 3 24.32 58.57 -48.68
N LEU A 4 25.51 58.09 -48.92
CA LEU A 4 25.81 56.64 -48.85
C LEU A 4 25.99 56.15 -47.39
N ALA A 5 26.66 56.91 -46.54
CA ALA A 5 26.91 56.54 -45.15
C ALA A 5 25.59 56.45 -44.32
N ALA A 6 24.62 57.35 -44.55
CA ALA A 6 23.34 57.33 -43.85
C ALA A 6 22.45 56.11 -44.23
N ARG A 7 22.57 55.63 -45.47
CA ARG A 7 21.88 54.41 -45.95
C ARG A 7 22.43 53.11 -45.31
N TRP A 8 23.73 53.06 -45.11
CA TRP A 8 24.41 51.89 -44.45
C TRP A 8 24.09 51.82 -42.98
N ILE A 9 23.98 52.93 -42.27
CA ILE A 9 23.62 52.96 -40.86
C ILE A 9 22.16 52.53 -40.66
N ARG A 10 21.23 52.94 -41.54
CA ARG A 10 19.82 52.52 -41.49
C ARG A 10 19.64 51.02 -41.81
N ALA A 11 20.37 50.49 -42.79
CA ALA A 11 20.35 49.09 -43.15
C ALA A 11 20.91 48.19 -42.00
N ARG A 12 21.96 48.61 -41.33
CA ARG A 12 22.55 47.89 -40.17
C ARG A 12 21.60 47.88 -38.97
N ARG A 13 20.87 48.99 -38.71
CA ARG A 13 19.88 49.03 -37.63
C ARG A 13 18.62 48.19 -37.90
N LEU A 14 18.22 48.08 -39.16
CA LEU A 14 17.15 47.17 -39.56
C LEU A 14 17.53 45.70 -39.47
N LEU A 15 18.77 45.34 -39.87
CA LEU A 15 19.26 43.97 -39.73
C LEU A 15 19.45 43.54 -38.26
N THR A 16 19.97 44.43 -37.39
CA THR A 16 20.07 44.14 -35.95
C THR A 16 18.69 44.07 -35.29
N GLY A 17 17.71 44.84 -35.71
CA GLY A 17 16.33 44.75 -35.21
C GLY A 17 15.63 43.45 -35.62
N VAL A 18 15.80 42.96 -36.83
CA VAL A 18 15.27 41.67 -37.30
C VAL A 18 15.94 40.49 -36.65
N MET A 19 17.25 40.58 -36.38
CA MET A 19 18.01 39.50 -35.71
C MET A 19 17.66 39.41 -34.21
N MET A 20 17.35 40.53 -33.53
CA MET A 20 16.80 40.53 -32.15
C MET A 20 15.37 40.03 -32.07
N ALA A 21 14.53 40.32 -33.07
CA ALA A 21 13.16 39.82 -33.11
C ALA A 21 13.10 38.32 -33.40
N ALA A 22 14.06 37.75 -34.15
CA ALA A 22 14.16 36.32 -34.40
C ALA A 22 14.64 35.53 -33.19
N LEU A 23 15.41 36.14 -32.28
CA LEU A 23 15.87 35.51 -31.01
C LEU A 23 14.79 35.56 -29.91
N ALA A 24 13.75 36.40 -30.06
CA ALA A 24 12.62 36.52 -29.13
C ALA A 24 11.51 35.48 -29.38
N HIS A 25 11.59 34.68 -30.45
CA HIS A 25 10.83 33.43 -30.55
C HIS A 25 11.47 32.41 -29.63
N GLY A 26 11.44 32.73 -28.32
CA GLY A 26 11.83 31.82 -27.25
C GLY A 26 11.18 30.48 -27.55
N VAL A 27 12.00 29.46 -27.60
CA VAL A 27 11.63 28.06 -27.52
C VAL A 27 10.57 28.00 -26.43
N ALA A 28 9.29 27.99 -26.81
CA ALA A 28 8.26 27.52 -25.90
C ALA A 28 8.74 26.11 -25.54
N ALA A 29 9.42 25.99 -24.41
CA ALA A 29 9.73 24.72 -23.82
C ALA A 29 8.37 24.09 -23.63
N HIS A 30 7.93 23.26 -24.58
CA HIS A 30 6.82 22.36 -24.35
C HIS A 30 7.22 21.59 -23.11
N ALA A 31 6.65 21.96 -21.98
CA ALA A 31 6.78 21.18 -20.76
C ALA A 31 6.42 19.76 -21.17
N GLN A 32 7.41 18.88 -21.19
CA GLN A 32 7.27 17.53 -21.69
C GLN A 32 6.15 16.89 -20.90
N GLU A 33 5.10 16.47 -21.59
CA GLU A 33 3.87 16.01 -20.94
C GLU A 33 4.19 14.81 -20.05
N TYR A 34 3.94 14.96 -18.75
CA TYR A 34 4.17 13.88 -17.78
C TYR A 34 3.10 12.78 -17.95
N PRO A 35 3.52 11.50 -17.98
CA PRO A 35 4.88 10.96 -18.01
C PRO A 35 5.42 10.83 -19.44
N ALA A 36 6.68 11.27 -19.68
CA ALA A 36 7.36 11.17 -20.96
C ALA A 36 8.32 9.96 -21.09
N LYS A 37 8.50 9.23 -19.99
CA LYS A 37 9.36 8.04 -19.87
C LYS A 37 8.72 7.02 -18.91
N PRO A 38 9.20 5.77 -18.87
CA PRO A 38 8.68 4.77 -17.92
C PRO A 38 8.73 5.23 -16.47
N VAL A 39 7.66 4.91 -15.73
CA VAL A 39 7.50 5.19 -14.30
C VAL A 39 7.77 3.92 -13.51
N ARG A 40 8.62 4.00 -12.49
CA ARG A 40 8.89 2.91 -11.56
C ARG A 40 7.86 2.95 -10.43
N VAL A 41 7.21 1.83 -10.19
CA VAL A 41 6.27 1.63 -9.08
C VAL A 41 6.90 0.66 -8.08
N VAL A 42 7.48 1.19 -7.02
CA VAL A 42 8.10 0.38 -5.97
C VAL A 42 7.04 -0.25 -5.10
N VAL A 43 7.17 -1.55 -4.86
CA VAL A 43 6.36 -2.33 -3.93
C VAL A 43 7.27 -2.81 -2.81
N ALA A 44 6.96 -2.44 -1.56
CA ALA A 44 7.83 -2.70 -0.40
C ALA A 44 7.77 -4.15 0.12
N PHE A 45 7.15 -5.07 -0.62
CA PHE A 45 6.94 -6.48 -0.26
C PHE A 45 7.28 -7.41 -1.42
N THR A 46 7.37 -8.72 -1.12
CA THR A 46 7.62 -9.76 -2.12
C THR A 46 6.50 -9.82 -3.17
N ALA A 47 6.86 -10.25 -4.38
CA ALA A 47 5.90 -10.49 -5.45
C ALA A 47 4.84 -11.53 -5.05
N GLY A 48 3.64 -11.42 -5.61
CA GLY A 48 2.51 -12.32 -5.37
C GLY A 48 1.71 -12.02 -4.10
N GLY A 49 2.12 -11.06 -3.26
CA GLY A 49 1.30 -10.57 -2.15
C GLY A 49 0.29 -9.50 -2.59
N THR A 50 -0.65 -9.16 -1.71
CA THR A 50 -1.73 -8.20 -2.01
C THR A 50 -1.22 -6.84 -2.52
N THR A 51 -0.14 -6.31 -1.95
CA THR A 51 0.46 -5.05 -2.41
C THR A 51 0.91 -5.14 -3.88
N ASP A 52 1.55 -6.25 -4.25
CA ASP A 52 2.04 -6.50 -5.60
C ASP A 52 0.89 -6.68 -6.60
N MET A 53 -0.14 -7.47 -6.23
CA MET A 53 -1.32 -7.69 -7.05
C MET A 53 -2.04 -6.37 -7.35
N LEU A 54 -2.32 -5.57 -6.33
CA LEU A 54 -2.97 -4.26 -6.50
C LEU A 54 -2.10 -3.28 -7.31
N ALA A 55 -0.79 -3.23 -7.02
CA ALA A 55 0.14 -2.38 -7.76
C ALA A 55 0.16 -2.73 -9.26
N ARG A 56 0.21 -4.03 -9.62
CA ARG A 56 0.21 -4.48 -11.02
C ARG A 56 -1.10 -4.17 -11.73
N SER A 57 -2.24 -4.47 -11.09
CA SER A 57 -3.56 -4.21 -11.68
C SER A 57 -3.76 -2.73 -11.99
N VAL A 58 -3.44 -1.84 -11.04
CA VAL A 58 -3.56 -0.39 -11.27
C VAL A 58 -2.51 0.12 -12.25
N SER A 59 -1.25 -0.33 -12.14
CA SER A 59 -0.17 0.07 -13.06
C SER A 59 -0.47 -0.28 -14.51
N GLN A 60 -1.14 -1.40 -14.77
CA GLN A 60 -1.57 -1.79 -16.10
C GLN A 60 -2.58 -0.80 -16.69
N GLN A 61 -3.57 -0.35 -15.91
CA GLN A 61 -4.54 0.65 -16.34
C GLN A 61 -3.87 2.02 -16.57
N MET A 62 -2.96 2.42 -15.67
CA MET A 62 -2.19 3.65 -15.83
C MET A 62 -1.33 3.61 -17.09
N ALA A 63 -0.70 2.46 -17.40
CA ALA A 63 0.10 2.30 -18.61
C ALA A 63 -0.74 2.48 -19.89
N GLN A 64 -1.94 1.93 -19.92
CA GLN A 64 -2.89 2.11 -21.04
C GLN A 64 -3.29 3.59 -21.22
N ARG A 65 -3.59 4.27 -20.11
CA ARG A 65 -4.00 5.68 -20.12
C ARG A 65 -2.89 6.61 -20.60
N PHE A 66 -1.70 6.47 -20.03
CA PHE A 66 -0.57 7.35 -20.31
C PHE A 66 0.25 6.95 -21.53
N LYS A 67 0.02 5.78 -22.09
CA LYS A 67 0.84 5.17 -23.17
C LYS A 67 2.33 5.12 -22.80
N GLN A 68 2.61 4.95 -21.50
CA GLN A 68 3.94 4.82 -20.92
C GLN A 68 3.94 3.63 -19.93
N SER A 69 5.07 2.95 -19.82
CA SER A 69 5.19 1.81 -18.92
C SER A 69 5.18 2.24 -17.45
N PHE A 70 4.39 1.56 -16.62
CA PHE A 70 4.45 1.63 -15.16
C PHE A 70 5.01 0.30 -14.66
N VAL A 71 6.31 0.29 -14.32
CA VAL A 71 7.06 -0.94 -14.04
C VAL A 71 7.09 -1.20 -12.54
N VAL A 72 6.50 -2.31 -12.11
CA VAL A 72 6.50 -2.73 -10.70
C VAL A 72 7.87 -3.31 -10.33
N ASP A 73 8.50 -2.74 -9.28
CA ASP A 73 9.80 -3.10 -8.71
C ASP A 73 9.62 -3.52 -7.24
N ASN A 74 9.71 -4.82 -6.96
CA ASN A 74 9.56 -5.36 -5.62
C ASN A 74 10.85 -5.20 -4.80
N ARG A 75 10.78 -4.46 -3.67
CA ARG A 75 11.89 -4.20 -2.74
C ARG A 75 11.52 -4.57 -1.32
N PRO A 76 11.46 -5.87 -1.00
CA PRO A 76 11.05 -6.34 0.32
C PRO A 76 12.13 -6.13 1.38
N GLY A 77 11.72 -6.19 2.66
CA GLY A 77 12.60 -6.24 3.81
C GLY A 77 12.25 -5.24 4.91
N ALA A 78 12.63 -5.56 6.13
CA ALA A 78 12.37 -4.77 7.35
C ALA A 78 10.90 -4.32 7.48
N GLY A 79 9.94 -5.26 7.30
CA GLY A 79 8.51 -4.92 7.36
C GLY A 79 8.04 -3.92 6.31
N GLY A 80 8.76 -3.78 5.18
CA GLY A 80 8.48 -2.82 4.11
C GLY A 80 9.28 -1.51 4.20
N ASN A 81 10.12 -1.34 5.23
CA ASN A 81 10.88 -0.09 5.41
C ASN A 81 11.93 0.11 4.31
N ILE A 82 12.57 -0.96 3.79
CA ILE A 82 13.62 -0.86 2.76
C ILE A 82 13.05 -0.24 1.47
N GLY A 83 11.93 -0.75 0.98
CA GLY A 83 11.28 -0.21 -0.21
C GLY A 83 10.75 1.21 -0.02
N THR A 84 10.23 1.51 1.18
CA THR A 84 9.74 2.85 1.53
C THR A 84 10.88 3.87 1.56
N GLU A 85 11.97 3.57 2.25
CA GLU A 85 13.14 4.44 2.34
C GLU A 85 13.78 4.70 0.96
N PHE A 86 13.79 3.67 0.09
CA PHE A 86 14.26 3.84 -1.28
C PHE A 86 13.47 4.91 -2.03
N VAL A 87 12.13 4.94 -1.89
CA VAL A 87 11.28 5.94 -2.55
C VAL A 87 11.42 7.31 -1.89
N VAL A 88 11.47 7.38 -0.56
CA VAL A 88 11.70 8.65 0.17
C VAL A 88 12.96 9.36 -0.34
N ARG A 89 14.01 8.61 -0.68
CA ARG A 89 15.29 9.16 -1.20
C ARG A 89 15.33 9.35 -2.72
N ALA A 90 14.28 8.96 -3.44
CA ALA A 90 14.23 9.11 -4.88
C ALA A 90 14.00 10.56 -5.31
N PRO A 91 14.37 10.95 -6.54
CA PRO A 91 14.01 12.25 -7.09
C PRO A 91 12.50 12.49 -7.04
N ALA A 92 12.10 13.70 -6.64
CA ALA A 92 10.70 14.10 -6.53
C ALA A 92 10.14 14.57 -7.90
N ASP A 93 10.36 13.78 -8.94
CA ASP A 93 9.98 14.08 -10.33
C ASP A 93 8.75 13.30 -10.82
N GLY A 94 8.16 12.45 -9.94
CA GLY A 94 7.01 11.60 -10.25
C GLY A 94 7.36 10.29 -10.97
N TYR A 95 8.62 10.03 -11.30
CA TYR A 95 9.02 8.80 -12.02
C TYR A 95 9.41 7.63 -11.10
N THR A 96 9.40 7.85 -9.79
CA THR A 96 9.50 6.79 -8.79
C THR A 96 8.37 6.96 -7.80
N LEU A 97 7.45 6.00 -7.80
CA LEU A 97 6.27 5.97 -6.94
C LEU A 97 6.36 4.79 -5.97
N LEU A 98 5.60 4.85 -4.90
CA LEU A 98 5.48 3.78 -3.92
C LEU A 98 4.04 3.28 -3.88
N VAL A 99 3.84 1.98 -3.96
CA VAL A 99 2.61 1.34 -3.49
C VAL A 99 2.91 0.65 -2.17
N ASN A 100 2.20 1.03 -1.13
CA ASN A 100 2.44 0.50 0.19
C ASN A 100 1.14 0.32 1.00
N SER A 101 1.30 -0.21 2.20
CA SER A 101 0.21 -0.57 3.11
C SER A 101 0.37 0.08 4.49
N VAL A 102 -0.58 -0.18 5.37
CA VAL A 102 -0.65 0.32 6.74
C VAL A 102 0.65 0.14 7.55
N GLY A 103 1.38 -0.96 7.37
CA GLY A 103 2.60 -1.27 8.12
C GLY A 103 3.65 -0.17 8.05
N PRO A 104 4.33 0.00 6.90
CA PRO A 104 5.39 0.99 6.74
C PRO A 104 4.93 2.45 6.88
N ILE A 105 3.65 2.72 6.66
CA ILE A 105 3.12 4.10 6.64
C ILE A 105 2.57 4.53 8.01
N SER A 106 1.94 3.64 8.78
CA SER A 106 1.24 4.03 10.00
C SER A 106 1.67 3.26 11.25
N ILE A 107 2.31 2.09 11.11
CA ILE A 107 2.67 1.23 12.24
C ILE A 107 4.15 1.39 12.62
N ASN A 108 5.04 1.32 11.62
CA ASN A 108 6.47 1.17 11.82
C ASN A 108 7.14 2.34 12.52
N GLN A 109 6.58 3.56 12.42
CA GLN A 109 7.05 4.73 13.18
C GLN A 109 7.03 4.52 14.70
N THR A 110 6.10 3.71 15.19
CA THR A 110 5.99 3.43 16.63
C THR A 110 6.69 2.13 17.00
N LEU A 111 6.79 1.20 16.07
CA LEU A 111 7.29 -0.15 16.28
C LEU A 111 8.82 -0.21 16.27
N TYR A 112 9.46 0.49 15.33
CA TYR A 112 10.91 0.50 15.17
C TYR A 112 11.54 1.58 16.03
N LYS A 113 12.57 1.24 16.81
CA LYS A 113 13.33 2.22 17.61
C LYS A 113 14.04 3.25 16.73
N LYS A 114 14.47 2.84 15.54
CA LYS A 114 15.14 3.70 14.56
C LYS A 114 14.53 3.49 13.18
N LEU A 115 13.85 4.52 12.70
CA LEU A 115 13.35 4.60 11.34
C LEU A 115 14.04 5.78 10.64
N ASN A 116 14.59 5.54 9.45
CA ASN A 116 15.38 6.56 8.73
C ASN A 116 14.51 7.50 7.87
N TYR A 117 13.19 7.45 8.02
CA TYR A 117 12.23 8.29 7.32
C TYR A 117 10.99 8.51 8.20
N ASP A 118 10.26 9.58 7.92
CA ASP A 118 8.92 9.82 8.46
C ASP A 118 7.90 9.75 7.31
N PRO A 119 7.10 8.67 7.21
CA PRO A 119 6.17 8.50 6.08
C PRO A 119 5.09 9.58 6.01
N LEU A 120 4.78 10.27 7.12
CA LEU A 120 3.78 11.33 7.15
C LEU A 120 4.30 12.68 6.65
N THR A 121 5.62 12.87 6.61
CA THR A 121 6.26 14.13 6.19
C THR A 121 7.15 13.97 4.96
N ASP A 122 7.71 12.77 4.70
CA ASP A 122 8.67 12.53 3.62
C ASP A 122 8.01 11.92 2.36
N LEU A 123 6.74 11.54 2.47
CA LEU A 123 5.92 11.06 1.36
C LEU A 123 4.72 11.98 1.13
N VAL A 124 4.33 12.10 -0.13
CA VAL A 124 3.08 12.75 -0.55
C VAL A 124 2.07 11.65 -0.84
N PRO A 125 0.92 11.60 -0.12
CA PRO A 125 -0.18 10.71 -0.48
C PRO A 125 -0.73 11.07 -1.86
N VAL A 126 -0.92 10.07 -2.71
CA VAL A 126 -1.53 10.26 -4.05
C VAL A 126 -2.99 9.82 -4.01
N VAL A 127 -3.25 8.57 -3.66
CA VAL A 127 -4.60 8.01 -3.59
C VAL A 127 -4.61 6.71 -2.81
N GLN A 128 -5.69 6.46 -2.08
CA GLN A 128 -5.97 5.13 -1.52
C GLN A 128 -6.49 4.22 -2.63
N ILE A 129 -5.87 3.05 -2.81
CA ILE A 129 -6.32 2.07 -3.81
C ILE A 129 -7.49 1.28 -3.26
N ALA A 130 -7.31 0.68 -2.08
CA ALA A 130 -8.27 -0.22 -1.49
C ALA A 130 -8.15 -0.32 0.03
N ASP A 131 -9.28 -0.62 0.67
CA ASP A 131 -9.35 -1.24 1.99
C ASP A 131 -9.38 -2.76 1.82
N VAL A 132 -8.61 -3.46 2.63
CA VAL A 132 -8.49 -4.91 2.57
C VAL A 132 -8.59 -5.50 3.97
N PRO A 133 -9.70 -6.14 4.31
CA PRO A 133 -9.82 -6.87 5.56
C PRO A 133 -8.79 -7.99 5.66
N ASN A 134 -8.30 -8.25 6.87
CA ASN A 134 -7.68 -9.52 7.16
C ASN A 134 -8.76 -10.56 7.51
N VAL A 135 -8.50 -11.81 7.19
CA VAL A 135 -9.32 -12.96 7.60
C VAL A 135 -8.48 -13.88 8.47
N LEU A 136 -9.03 -14.29 9.61
CA LEU A 136 -8.45 -15.37 10.42
C LEU A 136 -8.64 -16.67 9.66
N VAL A 137 -7.53 -17.25 9.25
CA VAL A 137 -7.48 -18.56 8.59
C VAL A 137 -6.69 -19.55 9.40
N VAL A 138 -7.12 -20.83 9.34
CA VAL A 138 -6.46 -21.96 9.97
C VAL A 138 -6.22 -23.07 8.96
N HIS A 139 -5.19 -23.89 9.20
CA HIS A 139 -5.03 -25.13 8.45
C HIS A 139 -6.14 -26.12 8.86
N PRO A 140 -6.73 -26.92 7.93
CA PRO A 140 -7.83 -27.84 8.24
C PRO A 140 -7.50 -28.93 9.26
N SER A 141 -6.23 -29.22 9.53
CA SER A 141 -5.81 -30.16 10.57
C SER A 141 -6.05 -29.64 12.00
N LEU A 142 -6.20 -28.32 12.18
CA LEU A 142 -6.61 -27.78 13.48
C LEU A 142 -8.07 -28.21 13.73
N PRO A 143 -8.41 -28.85 14.87
CA PRO A 143 -9.73 -29.43 15.12
C PRO A 143 -10.77 -28.37 15.52
N VAL A 144 -10.92 -27.33 14.67
CA VAL A 144 -11.88 -26.23 14.84
C VAL A 144 -12.58 -25.96 13.53
N LYS A 145 -13.91 -25.75 13.55
CA LYS A 145 -14.74 -25.53 12.36
C LYS A 145 -15.19 -24.09 12.20
N ASN A 146 -15.23 -23.32 13.28
CA ASN A 146 -15.70 -21.96 13.33
C ASN A 146 -14.91 -21.13 14.35
N PHE A 147 -15.21 -19.83 14.43
CA PHE A 147 -14.51 -18.91 15.31
C PHE A 147 -14.71 -19.25 16.81
N ASP A 148 -15.90 -19.67 17.22
CA ASP A 148 -16.17 -19.98 18.64
C ASP A 148 -15.39 -21.20 19.10
N GLU A 149 -15.30 -22.24 18.27
CA GLU A 149 -14.45 -23.41 18.51
C GLU A 149 -12.97 -23.05 18.55
N PHE A 150 -12.52 -22.12 17.68
CA PHE A 150 -11.14 -21.62 17.73
C PHE A 150 -10.84 -20.91 19.05
N VAL A 151 -11.74 -20.04 19.51
CA VAL A 151 -11.57 -19.33 20.78
C VAL A 151 -11.51 -20.33 21.95
N ALA A 152 -12.41 -21.31 21.98
CA ALA A 152 -12.42 -22.36 23.01
C ALA A 152 -11.12 -23.19 22.98
N TYR A 153 -10.68 -23.58 21.79
CA TYR A 153 -9.44 -24.34 21.59
C TYR A 153 -8.20 -23.55 22.06
N ALA A 154 -8.11 -22.28 21.66
CA ALA A 154 -7.00 -21.41 22.04
C ALA A 154 -6.91 -21.20 23.55
N LYS A 155 -8.04 -21.02 24.24
CA LYS A 155 -8.12 -20.92 25.71
C LYS A 155 -7.72 -22.22 26.41
N ALA A 156 -8.09 -23.35 25.85
CA ALA A 156 -7.72 -24.69 26.41
C ALA A 156 -6.25 -25.04 26.15
N ASN A 157 -5.56 -24.34 25.25
CA ASN A 157 -4.17 -24.61 24.86
C ASN A 157 -3.28 -23.37 24.92
N PRO A 158 -3.17 -22.67 26.06
CA PRO A 158 -2.41 -21.43 26.16
C PRO A 158 -0.94 -21.69 25.84
N GLY A 159 -0.35 -20.84 25.00
CA GLY A 159 1.06 -20.94 24.57
C GLY A 159 1.39 -22.05 23.57
N LYS A 160 0.43 -22.92 23.21
CA LYS A 160 0.68 -24.01 22.25
C LYS A 160 0.41 -23.65 20.79
N LEU A 161 -0.26 -22.53 20.53
CA LEU A 161 -0.54 -22.08 19.18
C LEU A 161 0.58 -21.18 18.67
N ASN A 162 0.94 -21.36 17.41
CA ASN A 162 1.82 -20.45 16.68
C ASN A 162 1.00 -19.76 15.57
N TYR A 163 1.26 -18.49 15.33
CA TYR A 163 0.69 -17.79 14.19
C TYR A 163 1.76 -17.12 13.33
N SER A 164 1.56 -17.21 12.02
CA SER A 164 2.43 -16.55 11.06
C SER A 164 1.96 -15.13 10.72
N SER A 165 2.88 -14.30 10.29
CA SER A 165 2.60 -13.00 9.70
C SER A 165 3.56 -12.69 8.56
N THR A 166 3.16 -11.76 7.69
CA THR A 166 3.98 -11.25 6.58
C THR A 166 5.15 -10.35 7.04
N GLY A 167 5.38 -10.28 8.35
CA GLY A 167 6.46 -9.52 8.98
C GLY A 167 6.02 -8.82 10.27
N VAL A 168 6.98 -8.49 11.11
CA VAL A 168 6.73 -7.70 12.32
C VAL A 168 6.17 -6.33 11.92
N GLY A 169 5.14 -5.85 12.62
CA GLY A 169 4.50 -4.56 12.35
C GLY A 169 3.48 -4.56 11.22
N THR A 170 3.25 -5.70 10.56
CA THR A 170 2.16 -5.78 9.58
C THR A 170 0.81 -5.92 10.27
N SER A 171 -0.29 -5.58 9.55
CA SER A 171 -1.64 -5.81 10.06
C SER A 171 -1.89 -7.29 10.42
N SER A 172 -1.25 -8.21 9.70
CA SER A 172 -1.27 -9.65 9.97
C SER A 172 -0.74 -9.97 11.39
N HIS A 173 0.44 -9.44 11.75
CA HIS A 173 1.03 -9.60 13.09
C HIS A 173 0.11 -9.01 14.16
N LEU A 174 -0.24 -7.74 14.04
CA LEU A 174 -0.98 -7.03 15.07
C LEU A 174 -2.42 -7.52 15.23
N SER A 175 -3.06 -8.01 14.16
CA SER A 175 -4.37 -8.67 14.29
C SER A 175 -4.30 -9.96 15.11
N GLY A 176 -3.25 -10.76 14.91
CA GLY A 176 -3.00 -11.97 15.73
C GLY A 176 -2.81 -11.62 17.19
N PHE A 177 -1.95 -10.63 17.47
CA PHE A 177 -1.72 -10.11 18.81
C PHE A 177 -3.02 -9.60 19.45
N MET A 178 -3.74 -8.71 18.77
CA MET A 178 -5.01 -8.15 19.28
C MET A 178 -6.05 -9.23 19.59
N LEU A 179 -6.11 -10.28 18.78
CA LEU A 179 -7.03 -11.39 19.04
C LEU A 179 -6.63 -12.15 20.30
N THR A 180 -5.36 -12.57 20.41
CA THR A 180 -4.88 -13.34 21.57
C THR A 180 -5.05 -12.57 22.88
N GLU A 181 -4.78 -11.27 22.91
CA GLU A 181 -5.06 -10.38 24.04
C GLU A 181 -6.56 -10.34 24.40
N ARG A 182 -7.42 -10.15 23.38
CA ARG A 182 -8.87 -10.04 23.59
C ARG A 182 -9.51 -11.35 24.09
N ILE A 183 -9.00 -12.50 23.67
CA ILE A 183 -9.49 -13.80 24.13
C ILE A 183 -8.81 -14.28 25.44
N GLY A 184 -7.79 -13.56 25.92
CA GLY A 184 -7.09 -13.87 27.16
C GLY A 184 -6.24 -15.15 27.05
N THR A 185 -5.51 -15.34 25.96
CA THR A 185 -4.61 -16.48 25.73
C THR A 185 -3.26 -16.03 25.20
N GLN A 186 -2.33 -16.96 25.11
CA GLN A 186 -1.00 -16.74 24.53
C GLN A 186 -0.82 -17.57 23.28
N ALA A 187 -0.19 -16.98 22.26
CA ALA A 187 0.27 -17.66 21.06
C ALA A 187 1.62 -17.08 20.61
N THR A 188 2.48 -17.92 20.05
CA THR A 188 3.80 -17.50 19.59
C THR A 188 3.71 -16.91 18.18
N HIS A 189 4.20 -15.68 18.01
CA HIS A 189 4.31 -15.05 16.70
C HIS A 189 5.53 -15.55 15.94
N ILE A 190 5.34 -16.00 14.71
CA ILE A 190 6.38 -16.40 13.76
C ILE A 190 6.38 -15.43 12.58
N PRO A 191 7.32 -14.47 12.52
CA PRO A 191 7.39 -13.50 11.42
C PRO A 191 8.10 -14.08 10.19
N TYR A 192 7.57 -13.79 9.01
CA TYR A 192 8.12 -14.17 7.70
C TYR A 192 8.39 -12.93 6.84
N LYS A 193 9.02 -13.14 5.69
CA LYS A 193 9.22 -12.09 4.68
C LYS A 193 8.09 -12.16 3.65
N GLY A 194 7.01 -11.36 3.89
CA GLY A 194 5.90 -11.28 2.94
C GLY A 194 5.13 -12.58 2.78
N ALA A 195 4.95 -13.05 1.54
CA ALA A 195 4.09 -14.19 1.20
C ALA A 195 4.54 -15.54 1.76
N ASP A 196 5.80 -15.69 2.19
CA ASP A 196 6.33 -16.94 2.75
C ASP A 196 5.57 -17.41 4.00
N ALA A 197 4.94 -16.48 4.72
CA ALA A 197 4.09 -16.79 5.87
C ALA A 197 2.96 -17.79 5.56
N LEU A 198 2.46 -17.77 4.34
CA LEU A 198 1.37 -18.63 3.91
C LEU A 198 1.83 -20.08 3.69
N ASN A 199 3.08 -20.29 3.27
CA ASN A 199 3.61 -21.64 3.00
C ASN A 199 3.60 -22.52 4.26
N ASP A 200 4.00 -21.95 5.41
CA ASP A 200 4.02 -22.69 6.67
C ASP A 200 2.62 -22.91 7.26
N LEU A 201 1.68 -22.01 6.99
CA LEU A 201 0.28 -22.25 7.33
C LEU A 201 -0.31 -23.37 6.46
N LEU A 202 -0.06 -23.36 5.15
CA LEU A 202 -0.55 -24.40 4.21
C LEU A 202 0.05 -25.77 4.47
N SER A 203 1.24 -25.84 5.07
CA SER A 203 1.86 -27.09 5.49
C SER A 203 1.44 -27.53 6.90
N GLY A 204 0.65 -26.73 7.63
CA GLY A 204 0.22 -27.02 9.00
C GLY A 204 1.30 -26.80 10.09
N ARG A 205 2.46 -26.23 9.73
CA ARG A 205 3.54 -25.92 10.70
C ARG A 205 3.16 -24.82 11.67
N VAL A 206 2.33 -23.86 11.24
CA VAL A 206 1.68 -22.87 12.09
C VAL A 206 0.18 -23.10 12.09
N GLN A 207 -0.49 -22.74 13.18
CA GLN A 207 -1.89 -23.10 13.39
C GLN A 207 -2.84 -22.09 12.79
N PHE A 208 -2.50 -20.79 12.81
CA PHE A 208 -3.38 -19.75 12.29
C PHE A 208 -2.60 -18.56 11.75
N MET A 209 -3.30 -17.73 10.99
CA MET A 209 -2.81 -16.45 10.46
C MET A 209 -3.98 -15.51 10.27
N PHE A 210 -3.78 -14.23 10.56
CA PHE A 210 -4.58 -13.20 9.94
C PHE A 210 -3.94 -12.81 8.59
N ALA A 211 -4.57 -13.19 7.50
CA ALA A 211 -4.09 -12.89 6.15
C ALA A 211 -5.02 -11.89 5.47
N THR A 212 -4.50 -11.05 4.61
CA THR A 212 -5.33 -10.24 3.71
C THR A 212 -6.16 -11.16 2.81
N ILE A 213 -7.46 -10.90 2.66
CA ILE A 213 -8.35 -11.81 1.91
C ILE A 213 -7.82 -12.14 0.51
N PRO A 214 -7.33 -11.19 -0.31
CA PRO A 214 -6.81 -11.51 -1.64
C PRO A 214 -5.70 -12.56 -1.64
N SER A 215 -4.84 -12.56 -0.63
CA SER A 215 -3.70 -13.50 -0.55
C SER A 215 -4.10 -14.94 -0.27
N VAL A 216 -5.30 -15.17 0.27
CA VAL A 216 -5.75 -16.51 0.71
C VAL A 216 -7.07 -16.98 0.06
N MET A 217 -7.74 -16.13 -0.71
CA MET A 217 -9.06 -16.45 -1.28
C MET A 217 -9.05 -17.77 -2.07
N ALA A 218 -8.09 -17.96 -2.95
CA ALA A 218 -7.98 -19.19 -3.75
C ALA A 218 -7.78 -20.43 -2.86
N HIS A 219 -7.06 -20.31 -1.75
CA HIS A 219 -6.83 -21.42 -0.81
C HIS A 219 -8.07 -21.72 0.04
N ILE A 220 -8.86 -20.70 0.38
CA ILE A 220 -10.14 -20.87 1.07
C ILE A 220 -11.13 -21.60 0.13
N GLN A 221 -11.26 -21.13 -1.11
CA GLN A 221 -12.13 -21.74 -2.11
C GLN A 221 -11.75 -23.20 -2.45
N ALA A 222 -10.44 -23.49 -2.44
CA ALA A 222 -9.92 -24.85 -2.65
C ALA A 222 -10.00 -25.74 -1.38
N GLY A 223 -10.53 -25.24 -0.25
CA GLY A 223 -10.61 -25.99 1.02
C GLY A 223 -9.26 -26.24 1.68
N LYS A 224 -8.18 -25.63 1.19
CA LYS A 224 -6.83 -25.77 1.78
C LYS A 224 -6.66 -24.95 3.06
N LEU A 225 -7.48 -23.93 3.26
CA LEU A 225 -7.57 -23.12 4.46
C LEU A 225 -9.04 -22.95 4.85
N ARG A 226 -9.28 -22.83 6.16
CA ARG A 226 -10.62 -22.51 6.70
C ARG A 226 -10.64 -21.09 7.20
N ALA A 227 -11.56 -20.27 6.67
CA ALA A 227 -11.84 -18.93 7.15
C ALA A 227 -12.75 -18.99 8.37
N LEU A 228 -12.39 -18.29 9.44
CA LEU A 228 -13.14 -18.32 10.70
C LEU A 228 -13.80 -16.98 11.04
N ALA A 229 -13.13 -15.87 10.83
CA ALA A 229 -13.68 -14.53 11.03
C ALA A 229 -12.88 -13.48 10.25
N VAL A 230 -13.52 -12.38 9.84
CA VAL A 230 -12.83 -11.22 9.28
C VAL A 230 -12.54 -10.17 10.34
N SER A 231 -11.46 -9.44 10.16
CA SER A 231 -11.00 -8.42 11.12
C SER A 231 -11.64 -7.05 10.96
N SER A 232 -12.44 -6.85 9.92
CA SER A 232 -13.12 -5.59 9.65
C SER A 232 -14.34 -5.39 10.55
N ALA A 233 -14.78 -4.13 10.67
CA ALA A 233 -16.00 -3.79 11.43
C ALA A 233 -17.30 -4.33 10.79
N LYS A 234 -17.26 -4.62 9.48
CA LYS A 234 -18.36 -5.22 8.71
C LYS A 234 -17.87 -6.45 7.99
N ARG A 235 -18.77 -7.38 7.66
CA ARG A 235 -18.43 -8.56 6.84
C ARG A 235 -17.89 -8.16 5.48
N SER A 236 -16.96 -8.95 4.97
CA SER A 236 -16.42 -8.75 3.61
C SER A 236 -17.45 -9.17 2.57
N ARG A 237 -17.56 -8.38 1.50
CA ARG A 237 -18.42 -8.71 0.34
C ARG A 237 -17.99 -9.98 -0.38
N SER A 238 -16.72 -10.33 -0.30
CA SER A 238 -16.16 -11.56 -0.91
C SER A 238 -16.32 -12.81 -0.03
N LEU A 239 -16.58 -12.62 1.28
CA LEU A 239 -16.79 -13.71 2.26
C LEU A 239 -18.03 -13.40 3.13
N PRO A 240 -19.24 -13.29 2.55
CA PRO A 240 -20.43 -12.82 3.24
C PRO A 240 -20.88 -13.73 4.39
N ASP A 241 -20.54 -15.02 4.32
CA ASP A 241 -20.88 -16.01 5.34
C ASP A 241 -19.89 -16.02 6.51
N VAL A 242 -18.71 -15.40 6.35
CA VAL A 242 -17.69 -15.34 7.40
C VAL A 242 -17.99 -14.15 8.32
N PRO A 243 -18.24 -14.38 9.63
CA PRO A 243 -18.57 -13.33 10.58
C PRO A 243 -17.37 -12.41 10.82
N THR A 244 -17.62 -11.21 11.38
CA THR A 244 -16.54 -10.38 11.92
C THR A 244 -16.15 -10.86 13.32
N VAL A 245 -14.89 -10.59 13.71
CA VAL A 245 -14.46 -10.81 15.11
C VAL A 245 -15.33 -10.00 16.08
N ALA A 246 -15.76 -8.79 15.68
CA ALA A 246 -16.65 -7.95 16.47
C ALA A 246 -18.02 -8.59 16.70
N GLU A 247 -18.65 -9.20 15.68
CA GLU A 247 -19.93 -9.93 15.79
C GLU A 247 -19.83 -11.13 16.73
N LYS A 248 -18.63 -11.69 16.89
CA LYS A 248 -18.36 -12.88 17.71
C LYS A 248 -17.98 -12.55 19.16
N GLY A 249 -18.42 -11.39 19.66
CA GLY A 249 -18.29 -11.02 21.07
C GLY A 249 -17.05 -10.17 21.40
N PHE A 250 -16.35 -9.62 20.40
CA PHE A 250 -15.21 -8.74 20.60
C PHE A 250 -15.46 -7.34 20.00
N PRO A 251 -16.40 -6.56 20.58
CA PRO A 251 -16.81 -5.27 20.02
C PRO A 251 -15.62 -4.32 19.88
N GLY A 252 -15.61 -3.54 18.79
CA GLY A 252 -14.53 -2.61 18.47
C GLY A 252 -13.28 -3.27 17.90
N PHE A 253 -13.28 -4.60 17.65
CA PHE A 253 -12.20 -5.22 16.91
C PHE A 253 -12.29 -4.77 15.44
N ALA A 254 -11.29 -3.99 15.02
CA ALA A 254 -11.14 -3.51 13.65
C ALA A 254 -9.66 -3.39 13.30
N ALA A 255 -9.13 -4.38 12.61
CA ALA A 255 -7.72 -4.51 12.25
C ALA A 255 -7.60 -4.99 10.80
N GLY A 256 -7.73 -4.08 9.87
CA GLY A 256 -7.54 -4.33 8.44
C GLY A 256 -6.23 -3.81 7.92
N SER A 257 -5.97 -4.06 6.66
CA SER A 257 -4.95 -3.37 5.88
C SER A 257 -5.62 -2.43 4.88
N TRP A 258 -4.88 -1.46 4.44
CA TRP A 258 -5.22 -0.60 3.32
C TRP A 258 -3.98 -0.41 2.44
N PHE A 259 -4.18 -0.04 1.20
CA PHE A 259 -3.13 0.11 0.21
C PHE A 259 -3.31 1.40 -0.56
N GLY A 260 -2.22 2.07 -0.88
CA GLY A 260 -2.27 3.32 -1.63
C GLY A 260 -0.97 3.67 -2.33
N PHE A 261 -1.09 4.62 -3.24
CA PHE A 261 0.02 5.24 -3.94
C PHE A 261 0.55 6.45 -3.17
N PHE A 262 1.87 6.54 -3.13
CA PHE A 262 2.62 7.67 -2.59
C PHE A 262 3.71 8.10 -3.57
N ALA A 263 4.15 9.34 -3.43
CA ALA A 263 5.30 9.90 -4.14
C ALA A 263 6.29 10.50 -3.13
N PRO A 264 7.57 10.73 -3.51
CA PRO A 264 8.52 11.46 -2.67
C PRO A 264 8.02 12.87 -2.34
N LYS A 265 8.40 13.39 -1.18
CA LYS A 265 8.16 14.78 -0.80
C LYS A 265 8.72 15.74 -1.85
N GLY A 266 7.95 16.76 -2.20
CA GLY A 266 8.34 17.75 -3.20
C GLY A 266 7.95 17.37 -4.63
N THR A 267 7.32 16.23 -4.88
CA THR A 267 6.74 15.93 -6.19
C THR A 267 5.75 17.01 -6.61
N PRO A 268 5.84 17.57 -7.84
CA PRO A 268 4.98 18.67 -8.29
C PRO A 268 3.49 18.36 -8.16
N ALA A 269 2.72 19.37 -7.76
CA ALA A 269 1.29 19.20 -7.47
C ALA A 269 0.47 18.77 -8.70
N ASP A 270 0.85 19.23 -9.89
CA ASP A 270 0.21 18.84 -11.16
C ASP A 270 0.50 17.37 -11.51
N VAL A 271 1.69 16.85 -11.19
CA VAL A 271 2.04 15.43 -11.32
C VAL A 271 1.20 14.59 -10.36
N ILE A 272 1.09 15.01 -9.09
CA ILE A 272 0.23 14.34 -8.10
C ILE A 272 -1.22 14.32 -8.56
N ALA A 273 -1.74 15.44 -9.09
CA ALA A 273 -3.11 15.52 -9.58
C ALA A 273 -3.34 14.58 -10.78
N LYS A 274 -2.42 14.52 -11.74
CA LYS A 274 -2.49 13.60 -12.89
C LYS A 274 -2.47 12.14 -12.46
N LEU A 275 -1.60 11.77 -11.52
CA LEU A 275 -1.53 10.41 -10.98
C LEU A 275 -2.79 10.04 -10.20
N ASN A 276 -3.28 10.94 -9.33
CA ASN A 276 -4.53 10.75 -8.59
C ASN A 276 -5.70 10.50 -9.53
N GLN A 277 -5.87 11.36 -10.54
CA GLN A 277 -6.94 11.22 -11.52
C GLN A 277 -6.84 9.88 -12.26
N ALA A 278 -5.62 9.48 -12.68
CA ALA A 278 -5.41 8.25 -13.43
C ALA A 278 -5.80 7.01 -12.63
N VAL A 279 -5.48 6.98 -11.34
CA VAL A 279 -5.87 5.86 -10.47
C VAL A 279 -7.37 5.87 -10.21
N ASN A 280 -7.97 7.03 -9.90
CA ASN A 280 -9.42 7.13 -9.70
C ASN A 280 -10.22 6.67 -10.92
N ASP A 281 -9.75 7.00 -12.14
CA ASP A 281 -10.38 6.57 -13.39
C ASP A 281 -10.19 5.07 -13.66
N ALA A 282 -9.13 4.46 -13.14
CA ALA A 282 -8.85 3.03 -13.29
C ALA A 282 -9.72 2.15 -12.36
N LEU A 283 -10.00 2.61 -11.14
CA LEU A 283 -10.68 1.82 -10.11
C LEU A 283 -12.04 1.25 -10.55
N PRO A 284 -12.94 1.98 -11.25
CA PRO A 284 -14.21 1.43 -11.69
C PRO A 284 -14.08 0.18 -12.58
N SER A 285 -13.08 0.14 -13.46
CA SER A 285 -12.83 -1.01 -14.33
C SER A 285 -12.30 -2.23 -13.59
N LEU A 286 -11.62 -2.02 -12.46
CA LEU A 286 -11.05 -3.05 -11.59
C LEU A 286 -12.00 -3.49 -10.48
N GLN A 287 -13.08 -2.75 -10.22
CA GLN A 287 -13.94 -2.91 -9.05
C GLN A 287 -14.47 -4.34 -8.90
N ALA A 288 -15.03 -4.92 -9.95
CA ALA A 288 -15.61 -6.26 -9.88
C ALA A 288 -14.56 -7.33 -9.55
N GLN A 289 -13.37 -7.23 -10.11
CA GLN A 289 -12.25 -8.12 -9.81
C GLN A 289 -11.77 -7.92 -8.38
N MET A 290 -11.49 -6.68 -7.96
CA MET A 290 -11.01 -6.35 -6.62
C MET A 290 -11.97 -6.87 -5.53
N ILE A 291 -13.28 -6.64 -5.70
CA ILE A 291 -14.29 -7.13 -4.75
C ILE A 291 -14.28 -8.66 -4.69
N ARG A 292 -14.24 -9.36 -5.82
CA ARG A 292 -14.17 -10.85 -5.82
C ARG A 292 -12.92 -11.35 -5.07
N GLU A 293 -11.82 -10.65 -5.19
CA GLU A 293 -10.55 -10.96 -4.54
C GLU A 293 -10.48 -10.50 -3.07
N GLY A 294 -11.47 -9.77 -2.57
CA GLY A 294 -11.55 -9.32 -1.19
C GLY A 294 -10.86 -7.99 -0.90
N ALA A 295 -10.69 -7.17 -1.92
CA ALA A 295 -10.25 -5.80 -1.80
C ALA A 295 -11.39 -4.84 -2.16
N ASP A 296 -11.73 -3.92 -1.26
CA ASP A 296 -12.74 -2.90 -1.49
C ASP A 296 -12.08 -1.64 -2.07
N PRO A 297 -12.30 -1.29 -3.37
CA PRO A 297 -11.72 -0.10 -3.97
C PRO A 297 -12.24 1.17 -3.28
N VAL A 298 -11.36 2.14 -3.06
CA VAL A 298 -11.67 3.39 -2.35
C VAL A 298 -11.57 4.61 -3.25
N GLY A 299 -10.38 4.95 -3.75
CA GLY A 299 -10.15 6.18 -4.50
C GLY A 299 -10.09 7.42 -3.61
N GLY A 300 -10.50 8.56 -4.20
CA GLY A 300 -10.57 9.85 -3.49
C GLY A 300 -9.39 10.78 -3.76
N SER A 301 -9.36 11.91 -3.04
CA SER A 301 -8.33 12.93 -3.22
C SER A 301 -7.05 12.66 -2.41
N PRO A 302 -5.91 13.26 -2.79
CA PRO A 302 -4.67 13.18 -1.99
C PRO A 302 -4.86 13.67 -0.55
N LYS A 303 -5.68 14.72 -0.37
CA LYS A 303 -5.98 15.24 0.97
C LYS A 303 -6.74 14.22 1.83
N GLN A 304 -7.80 13.61 1.28
CA GLN A 304 -8.57 12.57 2.00
C GLN A 304 -7.66 11.42 2.41
N PHE A 305 -6.81 10.95 1.50
CA PHE A 305 -5.88 9.87 1.81
C PHE A 305 -4.83 10.28 2.86
N GLY A 306 -4.32 11.52 2.80
CA GLY A 306 -3.41 12.06 3.81
C GLY A 306 -4.05 12.17 5.20
N ASP A 307 -5.31 12.62 5.29
CA ASP A 307 -6.05 12.67 6.54
C ASP A 307 -6.28 11.27 7.11
N PHE A 308 -6.63 10.31 6.25
CA PHE A 308 -6.80 8.92 6.62
C PHE A 308 -5.50 8.29 7.16
N THR A 309 -4.35 8.48 6.49
CA THR A 309 -3.06 7.93 6.96
C THR A 309 -2.65 8.48 8.32
N ARG A 310 -2.93 9.76 8.62
CA ARG A 310 -2.71 10.36 9.94
C ARG A 310 -3.61 9.75 11.02
N ALA A 311 -4.89 9.53 10.71
CA ALA A 311 -5.82 8.87 11.63
C ALA A 311 -5.40 7.42 11.92
N GLU A 312 -4.99 6.69 10.90
CA GLU A 312 -4.47 5.33 11.03
C GLU A 312 -3.18 5.30 11.88
N TYR A 313 -2.26 6.25 11.71
CA TYR A 313 -1.09 6.37 12.57
C TYR A 313 -1.47 6.50 14.05
N VAL A 314 -2.41 7.38 14.39
CA VAL A 314 -2.87 7.57 15.77
C VAL A 314 -3.45 6.29 16.35
N LYS A 315 -4.31 5.61 15.59
CA LYS A 315 -4.93 4.33 15.95
C LYS A 315 -3.88 3.26 16.22
N TRP A 316 -2.98 3.01 15.25
CA TRP A 316 -2.00 1.95 15.35
C TRP A 316 -0.91 2.23 16.39
N LYS A 317 -0.57 3.50 16.63
CA LYS A 317 0.32 3.90 17.72
C LYS A 317 -0.19 3.41 19.08
N ALA A 318 -1.49 3.49 19.34
CA ALA A 318 -2.09 2.97 20.56
C ALA A 318 -1.97 1.43 20.63
N VAL A 319 -2.25 0.74 19.53
CA VAL A 319 -2.17 -0.73 19.45
C VAL A 319 -0.73 -1.22 19.65
N VAL A 320 0.25 -0.60 18.97
CA VAL A 320 1.67 -0.98 19.13
C VAL A 320 2.15 -0.78 20.56
N LYS A 321 1.80 0.35 21.19
CA LYS A 321 2.16 0.59 22.60
C LYS A 321 1.54 -0.45 23.52
N ALA A 322 0.27 -0.80 23.32
CA ALA A 322 -0.41 -1.82 24.13
C ALA A 322 0.20 -3.21 23.94
N SER A 323 0.70 -3.52 22.72
CA SER A 323 1.32 -4.82 22.42
C SER A 323 2.70 -5.01 23.05
N GLY A 324 3.37 -3.94 23.47
CA GLY A 324 4.77 -3.98 23.87
C GLY A 324 5.72 -4.40 22.74
N ALA A 325 5.22 -4.53 21.50
CA ALA A 325 6.03 -4.95 20.37
C ALA A 325 7.06 -3.87 20.01
N THR A 326 8.30 -4.30 19.83
CA THR A 326 9.40 -3.45 19.34
C THR A 326 10.23 -4.23 18.34
N VAL A 327 10.86 -3.52 17.43
CA VAL A 327 11.89 -4.04 16.51
C VAL A 327 13.13 -3.17 16.69
N ASP A 328 14.26 -3.84 16.94
CA ASP A 328 15.57 -3.20 17.09
C ASP A 328 16.22 -2.92 15.75
#